data_abcee0c7a91f641417bf15e384b3e2e7
#
_entry.id   abcee0c7a91f641417bf15e384b3e2e7
#
_cell.length_a   1.000
_cell.length_b   1.000
_cell.length_c   1.000
_cell.angle_alpha   90.00
_cell.angle_beta   90.00
_cell.angle_gamma   90.00
#
_symmetry.space_group_name_H-M   'P 1'
#
loop_
_entity.id
_entity.type
_entity.pdbx_description
1 polymer ?
#
loop_
_entity_poly.entity_id
_entity_poly.type
_entity_poly.pdbx_seq_one_letter_code
_entity_poly.pdbx_strand_id
1 'polypeptide(L)'
;LGMILPIAVIILLPAIIVAQYRYRLARTSFNQIRFRFTGRAGNLAAIVFKGVLLTIVTFGFYGPWFAVDMRRYLYENTRIGSSNLQYEGKGGEILSMYIVAILLTIVSFGIYRFWFTAKIANYHTSRTRFQGAPLKGDVDGGDVFIANLVGQMLTFVTLGIYLPWYIVRLQKVMLEGISLTAEPDYSQMQAQVDTGASALAEGLADAASLLDNIADFLS
;
A
#
# COMPACT_ATOMS: atom_id res chain seq x y z
N LEU A 1 15.02 9.90 26.46
CA LEU A 1 13.89 8.99 26.23
C LEU A 1 12.97 9.49 25.10
N GLY A 2 12.71 10.82 24.95
CA GLY A 2 11.77 11.35 23.95
C GLY A 2 12.17 11.15 22.48
N MET A 3 13.46 11.04 22.14
CA MET A 3 13.93 10.82 20.77
C MET A 3 14.18 9.34 20.44
N ILE A 4 14.36 8.49 21.43
CA ILE A 4 14.64 7.05 21.22
C ILE A 4 13.40 6.34 20.70
N LEU A 5 12.20 6.67 21.20
CA LEU A 5 10.95 6.05 20.81
C LEU A 5 10.62 6.23 19.32
N PRO A 6 10.65 7.45 18.73
CA PRO A 6 10.40 7.61 17.29
C PRO A 6 11.45 6.92 16.42
N ILE A 7 12.71 6.89 16.83
CA ILE A 7 13.76 6.18 16.08
C ILE A 7 13.51 4.68 16.09
N ALA A 8 13.19 4.10 17.26
CA ALA A 8 12.84 2.68 17.36
C ALA A 8 11.62 2.32 16.51
N VAL A 9 10.60 3.18 16.47
CA VAL A 9 9.42 2.97 15.60
C VAL A 9 9.80 2.96 14.13
N ILE A 10 10.63 3.90 13.66
CA ILE A 10 11.07 3.97 12.26
C ILE A 10 11.85 2.70 11.86
N ILE A 11 12.65 2.16 12.76
CA ILE A 11 13.44 0.95 12.52
C ILE A 11 12.55 -0.31 12.49
N LEU A 12 11.56 -0.42 13.39
CA LEU A 12 10.67 -1.58 13.47
C LEU A 12 9.55 -1.55 12.42
N LEU A 13 9.19 -0.36 11.91
CA LEU A 13 8.08 -0.17 10.98
C LEU A 13 8.19 -1.04 9.70
N PRO A 14 9.36 -1.18 9.04
CA PRO A 14 9.51 -2.05 7.89
C PRO A 14 9.24 -3.53 8.21
N ALA A 15 9.68 -4.02 9.38
CA ALA A 15 9.45 -5.39 9.80
C ALA A 15 7.95 -5.63 10.05
N ILE A 16 7.27 -4.69 10.70
CA ILE A 16 5.82 -4.75 10.97
C ILE A 16 5.06 -4.75 9.64
N ILE A 17 5.42 -3.88 8.68
CA ILE A 17 4.77 -3.82 7.37
C ILE A 17 4.93 -5.16 6.64
N VAL A 18 6.14 -5.70 6.56
CA VAL A 18 6.40 -7.00 5.89
C VAL A 18 5.62 -8.12 6.56
N ALA A 19 5.62 -8.19 7.90
CA ALA A 19 4.87 -9.19 8.65
C ALA A 19 3.35 -9.09 8.38
N GLN A 20 2.79 -7.88 8.36
CA GLN A 20 1.38 -7.65 8.04
C GLN A 20 1.04 -8.07 6.60
N TYR A 21 1.89 -7.72 5.62
CA TYR A 21 1.67 -8.12 4.22
C TYR A 21 1.75 -9.64 4.06
N ARG A 22 2.74 -10.30 4.64
CA ARG A 22 2.84 -11.77 4.64
C ARG A 22 1.59 -12.40 5.25
N TYR A 23 1.19 -11.95 6.43
CA TYR A 23 0.02 -12.48 7.13
C TYR A 23 -1.27 -12.30 6.34
N ARG A 24 -1.52 -11.09 5.82
CA ARG A 24 -2.73 -10.81 5.05
C ARG A 24 -2.78 -11.61 3.76
N LEU A 25 -1.69 -11.62 2.99
CA LEU A 25 -1.63 -12.31 1.70
C LEU A 25 -1.71 -13.83 1.87
N ALA A 26 -1.08 -14.41 2.89
CA ALA A 26 -1.19 -15.85 3.18
C ALA A 26 -2.62 -16.31 3.51
N ARG A 27 -3.48 -15.40 3.99
CA ARG A 27 -4.90 -15.66 4.25
C ARG A 27 -5.83 -15.27 3.11
N THR A 28 -5.29 -14.66 2.05
CA THR A 28 -6.06 -14.29 0.88
C THR A 28 -5.87 -15.37 -0.18
N SER A 29 -6.98 -15.95 -0.63
CA SER A 29 -7.00 -16.89 -1.76
C SER A 29 -8.11 -16.49 -2.72
N PHE A 30 -7.86 -16.61 -3.99
CA PHE A 30 -8.83 -16.43 -5.05
C PHE A 30 -8.80 -17.65 -5.96
N ASN A 31 -9.92 -18.33 -6.12
CA ASN A 31 -10.06 -19.53 -6.98
C ASN A 31 -8.99 -20.60 -6.67
N GLN A 32 -8.75 -20.91 -5.39
CA GLN A 32 -7.72 -21.83 -4.87
C GLN A 32 -6.26 -21.38 -5.09
N ILE A 33 -6.02 -20.23 -5.71
CA ILE A 33 -4.70 -19.65 -5.89
C ILE A 33 -4.40 -18.77 -4.67
N ARG A 34 -3.28 -19.03 -4.00
CA ARG A 34 -2.86 -18.27 -2.83
C ARG A 34 -1.96 -17.10 -3.20
N PHE A 35 -2.14 -16.03 -2.45
CA PHE A 35 -1.25 -14.88 -2.49
C PHE A 35 -0.08 -15.12 -1.54
N ARG A 36 1.11 -14.69 -1.95
CA ARG A 36 2.32 -14.78 -1.12
C ARG A 36 3.14 -13.50 -1.23
N PHE A 37 3.73 -13.09 -0.11
CA PHE A 37 4.70 -11.99 -0.09
C PHE A 37 6.11 -12.54 0.10
N THR A 38 7.02 -12.19 -0.81
CA THR A 38 8.42 -12.68 -0.83
C THR A 38 9.41 -11.61 -0.40
N GLY A 39 8.95 -10.38 -0.09
CA GLY A 39 9.80 -9.28 0.32
C GLY A 39 10.45 -9.52 1.68
N ARG A 40 11.67 -8.98 1.85
CA ARG A 40 12.44 -9.04 3.10
C ARG A 40 12.37 -7.71 3.83
N ALA A 41 12.26 -7.74 5.16
CA ALA A 41 12.19 -6.54 5.99
C ALA A 41 13.43 -5.64 5.82
N GLY A 42 14.63 -6.22 5.67
CA GLY A 42 15.87 -5.46 5.47
C GLY A 42 15.87 -4.61 4.19
N ASN A 43 15.37 -5.15 3.08
CA ASN A 43 15.29 -4.40 1.82
C ASN A 43 14.27 -3.25 1.93
N LEU A 44 13.13 -3.50 2.59
CA LEU A 44 12.15 -2.45 2.86
C LEU A 44 12.71 -1.38 3.80
N ALA A 45 13.50 -1.78 4.81
CA ALA A 45 14.14 -0.85 5.72
C ALA A 45 15.09 0.11 5.00
N ALA A 46 15.88 -0.38 4.04
CA ALA A 46 16.75 0.47 3.22
C ALA A 46 15.95 1.50 2.40
N ILE A 47 14.82 1.09 1.80
CA ILE A 47 13.93 2.00 1.06
C ILE A 47 13.31 3.03 1.99
N VAL A 48 12.83 2.62 3.16
CA VAL A 48 12.23 3.51 4.16
C VAL A 48 13.25 4.50 4.69
N PHE A 49 14.44 4.03 5.09
CA PHE A 49 15.50 4.90 5.60
C PHE A 49 15.93 5.96 4.58
N LYS A 50 16.25 5.52 3.34
CA LYS A 50 16.57 6.43 2.24
C LYS A 50 15.42 7.40 1.96
N GLY A 51 14.20 6.89 1.86
CA GLY A 51 13.02 7.67 1.54
C GLY A 51 12.70 8.73 2.59
N VAL A 52 12.74 8.37 3.87
CA VAL A 52 12.53 9.29 4.99
C VAL A 52 13.62 10.36 5.01
N LEU A 53 14.89 9.96 4.92
CA LEU A 53 16.02 10.90 4.94
C LEU A 53 15.90 11.93 3.81
N LEU A 54 15.68 11.48 2.57
CA LEU A 54 15.53 12.38 1.43
C LEU A 54 14.27 13.24 1.52
N THR A 55 13.16 12.71 2.07
CA THR A 55 11.93 13.49 2.27
C THR A 55 12.15 14.61 3.30
N ILE A 56 12.89 14.36 4.37
CA ILE A 56 13.24 15.41 5.35
C ILE A 56 14.16 16.46 4.72
N VAL A 57 15.24 16.05 4.03
CA VAL A 57 16.20 16.95 3.40
C VAL A 57 15.56 17.83 2.32
N THR A 58 14.57 17.28 1.60
CA THR A 58 13.85 17.99 0.53
C THR A 58 12.56 18.67 1.00
N PHE A 59 12.35 18.83 2.32
CA PHE A 59 11.12 19.42 2.88
C PHE A 59 9.82 18.81 2.34
N GLY A 60 9.82 17.48 2.12
CA GLY A 60 8.66 16.74 1.63
C GLY A 60 8.59 16.54 0.10
N PHE A 61 9.37 17.27 -0.69
CA PHE A 61 9.34 17.14 -2.16
C PHE A 61 9.68 15.74 -2.67
N TYR A 62 10.50 14.97 -1.96
CA TYR A 62 10.84 13.60 -2.33
C TYR A 62 9.71 12.59 -2.02
N GLY A 63 8.69 12.97 -1.26
CA GLY A 63 7.59 12.09 -0.84
C GLY A 63 6.95 11.26 -1.97
N PRO A 64 6.62 11.83 -3.15
CA PRO A 64 6.08 11.07 -4.27
C PRO A 64 6.98 9.96 -4.79
N TRP A 65 8.30 10.18 -4.88
CA TRP A 65 9.25 9.12 -5.27
C TRP A 65 9.35 8.05 -4.22
N PHE A 66 9.40 8.43 -2.95
CA PHE A 66 9.39 7.48 -1.84
C PHE A 66 8.12 6.60 -1.84
N ALA A 67 6.95 7.20 -2.08
CA ALA A 67 5.69 6.46 -2.19
C ALA A 67 5.69 5.46 -3.36
N VAL A 68 6.28 5.85 -4.50
CA VAL A 68 6.46 4.97 -5.67
C VAL A 68 7.40 3.81 -5.34
N ASP A 69 8.56 4.08 -4.75
CA ASP A 69 9.56 3.05 -4.42
C ASP A 69 9.01 2.04 -3.41
N MET A 70 8.30 2.53 -2.38
CA MET A 70 7.60 1.70 -1.42
C MET A 70 6.55 0.80 -2.09
N ARG A 71 5.70 1.38 -2.95
CA ARG A 71 4.64 0.64 -3.64
C ARG A 71 5.22 -0.36 -4.64
N ARG A 72 6.25 0.02 -5.38
CA ARG A 72 6.98 -0.88 -6.29
C ARG A 72 7.51 -2.08 -5.54
N TYR A 73 8.20 -1.86 -4.43
CA TYR A 73 8.71 -2.94 -3.60
C TYR A 73 7.62 -3.89 -3.12
N LEU A 74 6.50 -3.36 -2.62
CA LEU A 74 5.41 -4.17 -2.13
C LEU A 74 4.75 -4.99 -3.24
N TYR A 75 4.52 -4.39 -4.41
CA TYR A 75 3.82 -5.06 -5.51
C TYR A 75 4.71 -6.10 -6.20
N GLU A 76 5.96 -5.77 -6.52
CA GLU A 76 6.89 -6.69 -7.16
C GLU A 76 7.23 -7.91 -6.30
N ASN A 77 7.14 -7.77 -4.98
CA ASN A 77 7.28 -8.88 -4.04
C ASN A 77 5.94 -9.57 -3.69
N THR A 78 4.82 -9.16 -4.30
CA THR A 78 3.54 -9.83 -4.17
C THR A 78 3.38 -10.82 -5.31
N ARG A 79 3.24 -12.11 -4.97
CA ARG A 79 3.00 -13.20 -5.91
C ARG A 79 1.57 -13.67 -5.82
N ILE A 80 1.00 -13.98 -6.98
CA ILE A 80 -0.32 -14.60 -7.13
C ILE A 80 -0.08 -15.91 -7.88
N GLY A 81 -0.05 -17.03 -7.14
CA GLY A 81 0.45 -18.29 -7.66
C GLY A 81 1.93 -18.17 -8.08
N SER A 82 2.25 -18.52 -9.33
CA SER A 82 3.59 -18.38 -9.92
C SER A 82 3.88 -16.99 -10.49
N SER A 83 2.91 -16.10 -10.61
CA SER A 83 3.05 -14.80 -11.27
C SER A 83 3.29 -13.66 -10.28
N ASN A 84 4.07 -12.67 -10.69
CA ASN A 84 4.35 -11.47 -9.92
C ASN A 84 3.52 -10.29 -10.43
N LEU A 85 3.17 -9.36 -9.53
CA LEU A 85 2.70 -8.04 -9.91
C LEU A 85 3.90 -7.18 -10.33
N GLN A 86 3.72 -6.34 -11.35
CA GLN A 86 4.69 -5.33 -11.77
C GLN A 86 4.10 -3.94 -11.58
N TYR A 87 4.93 -2.98 -11.15
CA TYR A 87 4.49 -1.61 -10.93
C TYR A 87 5.39 -0.61 -11.64
N GLU A 88 4.80 0.17 -12.56
CA GLU A 88 5.51 1.11 -13.45
C GLU A 88 5.23 2.58 -13.12
N GLY A 89 4.78 2.90 -11.91
CA GLY A 89 4.53 4.28 -11.49
C GLY A 89 5.81 5.13 -11.44
N LYS A 90 5.65 6.43 -11.71
CA LYS A 90 6.74 7.41 -11.70
C LYS A 90 6.47 8.52 -10.69
N GLY A 91 7.45 8.82 -9.85
CA GLY A 91 7.32 9.85 -8.81
C GLY A 91 7.06 11.25 -9.37
N GLY A 92 7.64 11.60 -10.51
CA GLY A 92 7.40 12.89 -11.15
C GLY A 92 5.95 13.08 -11.64
N GLU A 93 5.32 12.04 -12.16
CA GLU A 93 3.90 12.08 -12.54
C GLU A 93 3.01 12.29 -11.31
N ILE A 94 3.34 11.63 -10.21
CA ILE A 94 2.62 11.79 -8.94
C ILE A 94 2.84 13.19 -8.37
N LEU A 95 4.07 13.72 -8.42
CA LEU A 95 4.34 15.09 -7.95
C LEU A 95 3.48 16.12 -8.69
N SER A 96 3.40 16.02 -10.02
CA SER A 96 2.56 16.94 -10.81
C SER A 96 1.08 16.85 -10.42
N MET A 97 0.57 15.64 -10.17
CA MET A 97 -0.79 15.45 -9.67
C MET A 97 -0.99 16.06 -8.28
N TYR A 98 0.00 15.95 -7.38
CA TYR A 98 -0.08 16.54 -6.04
C TYR A 98 -0.09 18.07 -6.09
N ILE A 99 0.75 18.68 -6.93
CA ILE A 99 0.78 20.16 -7.07
C ILE A 99 -0.60 20.67 -7.52
N VAL A 100 -1.17 20.06 -8.57
CA VAL A 100 -2.51 20.43 -9.04
C VAL A 100 -3.58 20.17 -7.98
N ALA A 101 -3.47 19.04 -7.27
CA ALA A 101 -4.42 18.69 -6.23
C ALA A 101 -4.38 19.65 -5.05
N ILE A 102 -3.21 20.11 -4.64
CA ILE A 102 -3.08 21.10 -3.55
C ILE A 102 -3.77 22.41 -3.95
N LEU A 103 -3.49 22.93 -5.14
CA LEU A 103 -4.12 24.17 -5.64
C LEU A 103 -5.65 24.04 -5.68
N LEU A 104 -6.16 22.97 -6.27
CA LEU A 104 -7.59 22.74 -6.38
C LEU A 104 -8.25 22.46 -5.01
N THR A 105 -7.53 21.82 -4.10
CA THR A 105 -8.03 21.57 -2.73
C THR A 105 -8.15 22.86 -1.94
N ILE A 106 -7.21 23.82 -2.09
CA ILE A 106 -7.29 25.15 -1.47
C ILE A 106 -8.48 25.90 -2.03
N VAL A 107 -8.63 25.99 -3.36
CA VAL A 107 -9.73 26.71 -4.03
C VAL A 107 -11.09 26.10 -3.68
N SER A 108 -11.19 24.77 -3.53
CA SER A 108 -12.44 24.06 -3.21
C SER A 108 -12.71 23.89 -1.71
N PHE A 109 -11.97 24.57 -0.83
CA PHE A 109 -12.08 24.42 0.62
C PHE A 109 -11.98 22.96 1.10
N GLY A 110 -11.09 22.18 0.48
CA GLY A 110 -10.83 20.80 0.84
C GLY A 110 -11.69 19.74 0.14
N ILE A 111 -12.71 20.14 -0.64
CA ILE A 111 -13.62 19.20 -1.30
C ILE A 111 -12.89 18.40 -2.39
N TYR A 112 -11.97 18.99 -3.15
CA TYR A 112 -11.27 18.32 -4.25
C TYR A 112 -10.45 17.11 -3.81
N ARG A 113 -10.08 16.99 -2.54
CA ARG A 113 -9.32 15.84 -2.01
C ARG A 113 -9.95 14.48 -2.35
N PHE A 114 -11.28 14.41 -2.47
CA PHE A 114 -11.99 13.15 -2.76
C PHE A 114 -11.78 12.73 -4.21
N TRP A 115 -11.86 13.66 -5.15
CA TRP A 115 -11.52 13.44 -6.57
C TRP A 115 -10.03 13.11 -6.74
N PHE A 116 -9.17 13.77 -5.98
CA PHE A 116 -7.75 13.44 -5.99
C PHE A 116 -7.50 12.01 -5.48
N THR A 117 -8.21 11.55 -4.45
CA THR A 117 -8.11 10.18 -3.94
C THR A 117 -8.47 9.15 -5.02
N ALA A 118 -9.55 9.37 -5.77
CA ALA A 118 -9.92 8.52 -6.90
C ALA A 118 -8.87 8.59 -8.01
N LYS A 119 -8.41 9.78 -8.37
CA LYS A 119 -7.40 9.98 -9.42
C LYS A 119 -6.08 9.28 -9.12
N ILE A 120 -5.59 9.37 -7.88
CA ILE A 120 -4.36 8.70 -7.48
C ILE A 120 -4.53 7.17 -7.40
N ALA A 121 -5.70 6.69 -6.97
CA ALA A 121 -6.03 5.27 -7.00
C ALA A 121 -6.03 4.73 -8.43
N ASN A 122 -6.71 5.38 -9.36
CA ASN A 122 -6.75 5.03 -10.77
C ASN A 122 -5.36 5.06 -11.41
N TYR A 123 -4.55 6.07 -11.10
CA TYR A 123 -3.16 6.13 -11.56
C TYR A 123 -2.37 4.91 -11.11
N HIS A 124 -2.42 4.57 -9.82
CA HIS A 124 -1.69 3.42 -9.30
C HIS A 124 -2.17 2.10 -9.90
N THR A 125 -3.49 1.95 -10.06
CA THR A 125 -4.07 0.75 -10.68
C THR A 125 -3.63 0.61 -12.13
N SER A 126 -3.74 1.66 -12.94
CA SER A 126 -3.36 1.64 -14.36
C SER A 126 -1.85 1.43 -14.60
N ARG A 127 -1.02 1.74 -13.60
CA ARG A 127 0.44 1.49 -13.62
C ARG A 127 0.82 0.13 -13.03
N THR A 128 -0.16 -0.67 -12.62
CA THR A 128 0.05 -2.03 -12.14
C THR A 128 -0.26 -3.02 -13.25
N ARG A 129 0.63 -3.98 -13.48
CA ARG A 129 0.46 -5.06 -14.46
C ARG A 129 0.42 -6.41 -13.76
N PHE A 130 -0.42 -7.26 -14.24
CA PHE A 130 -0.50 -8.66 -13.84
C PHE A 130 -0.39 -9.55 -15.09
N GLN A 131 0.56 -10.48 -15.11
CA GLN A 131 0.88 -11.31 -16.29
C GLN A 131 1.09 -10.48 -17.58
N GLY A 132 1.72 -9.29 -17.45
CA GLY A 132 1.94 -8.38 -18.59
C GLY A 132 0.73 -7.54 -18.98
N ALA A 133 -0.50 -7.88 -18.54
CA ALA A 133 -1.69 -7.09 -18.80
C ALA A 133 -1.84 -5.94 -17.77
N PRO A 134 -2.13 -4.70 -18.21
CA PRO A 134 -2.39 -3.60 -17.29
C PRO A 134 -3.75 -3.80 -16.59
N LEU A 135 -3.81 -3.39 -15.32
CA LEU A 135 -5.07 -3.24 -14.61
C LEU A 135 -5.75 -1.93 -15.03
N LYS A 136 -7.08 -1.91 -15.08
CA LYS A 136 -7.85 -0.69 -15.32
C LYS A 136 -8.39 -0.17 -13.99
N GLY A 137 -8.09 1.09 -13.67
CA GLY A 137 -8.68 1.81 -12.55
C GLY A 137 -9.77 2.75 -13.07
N ASP A 138 -10.98 2.62 -12.54
CA ASP A 138 -12.16 3.39 -12.92
C ASP A 138 -12.97 3.80 -11.67
N VAL A 139 -12.25 4.25 -10.65
CA VAL A 139 -12.87 4.76 -9.41
C VAL A 139 -13.39 6.15 -9.68
N ASP A 140 -14.68 6.38 -9.45
CA ASP A 140 -15.29 7.70 -9.57
C ASP A 140 -15.06 8.56 -8.32
N GLY A 141 -14.68 9.83 -8.53
CA GLY A 141 -14.43 10.78 -7.44
C GLY A 141 -15.69 11.21 -6.71
N GLY A 142 -16.84 11.20 -7.39
CA GLY A 142 -18.15 11.48 -6.81
C GLY A 142 -18.57 10.38 -5.85
N ASP A 143 -18.36 9.12 -6.22
CA ASP A 143 -18.66 7.98 -5.35
C ASP A 143 -17.78 8.00 -4.09
N VAL A 144 -16.49 8.33 -4.24
CA VAL A 144 -15.58 8.53 -3.10
C VAL A 144 -16.06 9.69 -2.23
N PHE A 145 -16.50 10.80 -2.81
CA PHE A 145 -17.04 11.93 -2.06
C PHE A 145 -18.30 11.55 -1.27
N ILE A 146 -19.28 10.92 -1.93
CA ILE A 146 -20.54 10.50 -1.28
C ILE A 146 -20.27 9.48 -0.18
N ALA A 147 -19.42 8.47 -0.43
CA ALA A 147 -19.07 7.48 0.57
C ALA A 147 -18.42 8.10 1.81
N ASN A 148 -17.53 9.09 1.60
CA ASN A 148 -16.90 9.82 2.69
C ASN A 148 -17.87 10.72 3.43
N LEU A 149 -18.71 11.52 2.71
CA LEU A 149 -19.65 12.45 3.32
C LEU A 149 -20.66 11.70 4.21
N VAL A 150 -21.33 10.70 3.64
CA VAL A 150 -22.32 9.89 4.36
C VAL A 150 -21.66 9.11 5.50
N GLY A 151 -20.48 8.51 5.23
CA GLY A 151 -19.75 7.73 6.23
C GLY A 151 -19.32 8.58 7.43
N GLN A 152 -18.78 9.77 7.20
CA GLN A 152 -18.37 10.69 8.27
C GLN A 152 -19.55 11.23 9.05
N MET A 153 -20.65 11.63 8.37
CA MET A 153 -21.87 12.10 9.04
C MET A 153 -22.46 11.01 9.95
N LEU A 154 -22.62 9.80 9.43
CA LEU A 154 -23.15 8.69 10.24
C LEU A 154 -22.22 8.32 11.39
N THR A 155 -20.91 8.34 11.17
CA THR A 155 -19.91 8.09 12.22
C THR A 155 -20.00 9.14 13.32
N PHE A 156 -20.19 10.41 12.97
CA PHE A 156 -20.35 11.50 13.92
C PHE A 156 -21.65 11.36 14.73
N VAL A 157 -22.79 11.14 14.05
CA VAL A 157 -24.11 10.98 14.70
C VAL A 157 -24.14 9.76 15.62
N THR A 158 -23.46 8.68 15.25
CA THR A 158 -23.41 7.44 16.05
C THR A 158 -22.24 7.39 17.04
N LEU A 159 -21.55 8.52 17.29
CA LEU A 159 -20.40 8.62 18.19
C LEU A 159 -19.31 7.57 17.89
N GLY A 160 -19.09 7.28 16.60
CA GLY A 160 -18.07 6.34 16.16
C GLY A 160 -18.53 4.89 15.92
N ILE A 161 -19.72 4.51 16.35
CA ILE A 161 -20.23 3.13 16.17
C ILE A 161 -20.30 2.76 14.69
N TYR A 162 -20.61 3.69 13.78
CA TYR A 162 -20.70 3.45 12.34
C TYR A 162 -19.33 3.27 11.64
N LEU A 163 -18.22 3.57 12.29
CA LEU A 163 -16.88 3.57 11.69
C LEU A 163 -16.52 2.27 10.94
N PRO A 164 -16.79 1.04 11.44
CA PRO A 164 -16.48 -0.19 10.71
C PRO A 164 -17.18 -0.29 9.36
N TRP A 165 -18.48 0.05 9.31
CA TRP A 165 -19.29 0.05 8.07
C TRP A 165 -18.81 1.11 7.09
N TYR A 166 -18.41 2.28 7.57
CA TYR A 166 -17.81 3.33 6.75
C TYR A 166 -16.53 2.86 6.08
N ILE A 167 -15.61 2.22 6.83
CA ILE A 167 -14.37 1.69 6.28
C ILE A 167 -14.64 0.63 5.20
N VAL A 168 -15.56 -0.30 5.46
CA VAL A 168 -15.95 -1.34 4.49
C VAL A 168 -16.54 -0.73 3.23
N ARG A 169 -17.45 0.25 3.37
CA ARG A 169 -18.05 0.93 2.23
C ARG A 169 -17.02 1.66 1.36
N LEU A 170 -16.08 2.37 2.00
CA LEU A 170 -15.01 3.06 1.28
C LEU A 170 -14.10 2.08 0.53
N GLN A 171 -13.72 0.97 1.17
CA GLN A 171 -12.95 -0.08 0.51
C GLN A 171 -13.70 -0.70 -0.67
N LYS A 172 -15.02 -0.90 -0.53
CA LYS A 172 -15.85 -1.43 -1.61
C LYS A 172 -15.82 -0.52 -2.83
N VAL A 173 -16.04 0.79 -2.67
CA VAL A 173 -15.96 1.78 -3.77
C VAL A 173 -14.59 1.75 -4.44
N MET A 174 -13.51 1.63 -3.66
CA MET A 174 -12.14 1.55 -4.22
C MET A 174 -11.88 0.26 -4.99
N LEU A 175 -12.42 -0.87 -4.55
CA LEU A 175 -12.21 -2.18 -5.17
C LEU A 175 -13.09 -2.40 -6.41
N GLU A 176 -14.33 -1.91 -6.40
CA GLU A 176 -15.24 -2.01 -7.53
C GLU A 176 -14.73 -1.25 -8.77
N GLY A 177 -13.94 -0.19 -8.57
CA GLY A 177 -13.26 0.53 -9.64
C GLY A 177 -12.04 -0.18 -10.23
N ILE A 178 -11.68 -1.40 -9.78
CA ILE A 178 -10.51 -2.14 -10.29
C ILE A 178 -11.00 -3.29 -11.17
N SER A 179 -10.54 -3.31 -12.42
CA SER A 179 -10.83 -4.39 -13.35
C SER A 179 -9.56 -4.89 -14.05
N LEU A 180 -9.55 -6.17 -14.41
CA LEU A 180 -8.52 -6.74 -15.27
C LEU A 180 -8.85 -6.42 -16.74
N THR A 181 -7.86 -5.97 -17.49
CA THR A 181 -8.04 -5.68 -18.91
C THR A 181 -8.03 -6.95 -19.77
N ALA A 182 -7.40 -8.02 -19.28
CA ALA A 182 -7.35 -9.32 -19.95
C ALA A 182 -7.69 -10.43 -18.95
N GLU A 183 -8.27 -11.51 -19.44
CA GLU A 183 -8.50 -12.71 -18.63
C GLU A 183 -7.14 -13.31 -18.22
N PRO A 184 -6.92 -13.55 -16.92
CA PRO A 184 -5.67 -14.15 -16.46
C PRO A 184 -5.57 -15.62 -16.91
N ASP A 185 -4.38 -16.03 -17.34
CA ASP A 185 -4.12 -17.43 -17.65
C ASP A 185 -3.98 -18.25 -16.36
N TYR A 186 -5.08 -18.88 -15.96
CA TYR A 186 -5.14 -19.70 -14.74
C TYR A 186 -4.31 -20.98 -14.85
N SER A 187 -3.99 -21.46 -16.07
CA SER A 187 -3.22 -22.69 -16.29
C SER A 187 -1.75 -22.54 -15.86
N GLN A 188 -1.23 -21.32 -15.92
CA GLN A 188 0.14 -20.99 -15.46
C GLN A 188 0.24 -20.73 -13.96
N MET A 189 -0.88 -20.66 -13.24
CA MET A 189 -0.91 -20.40 -11.82
C MET A 189 -0.89 -21.72 -11.05
N GLN A 190 0.26 -22.04 -10.44
CA GLN A 190 0.35 -23.20 -9.54
C GLN A 190 -0.20 -22.86 -8.17
N ALA A 191 -1.06 -23.71 -7.63
CA ALA A 191 -1.53 -23.60 -6.26
C ALA A 191 -0.39 -23.87 -5.28
N GLN A 192 -0.06 -22.92 -4.42
CA GLN A 192 0.94 -23.10 -3.36
C GLN A 192 0.24 -23.38 -2.03
N VAL A 193 0.67 -24.46 -1.37
CA VAL A 193 0.19 -24.82 -0.04
C VAL A 193 1.12 -24.21 1.01
N ASP A 194 0.84 -22.95 1.38
CA ASP A 194 1.49 -22.30 2.53
C ASP A 194 0.46 -21.98 3.62
N THR A 195 0.81 -22.24 4.85
CA THR A 195 -0.04 -21.92 6.01
C THR A 195 0.26 -20.52 6.54
N GLY A 196 -0.78 -19.78 7.01
CA GLY A 196 -0.59 -18.44 7.58
C GLY A 196 0.32 -18.40 8.81
N ALA A 197 0.49 -19.55 9.49
CA ALA A 197 1.42 -19.68 10.61
C ALA A 197 2.89 -19.58 10.18
N SER A 198 3.25 -20.18 9.03
CA SER A 198 4.62 -20.07 8.50
C SER A 198 4.97 -18.62 8.10
N ALA A 199 4.01 -17.89 7.53
CA ALA A 199 4.21 -16.49 7.16
C ALA A 199 4.44 -15.57 8.37
N LEU A 200 3.76 -15.83 9.49
CA LEU A 200 4.00 -15.12 10.75
C LEU A 200 5.38 -15.46 11.33
N ALA A 201 5.74 -16.74 11.35
CA ALA A 201 7.05 -17.18 11.85
C ALA A 201 8.20 -16.56 11.05
N GLU A 202 8.11 -16.54 9.70
CA GLU A 202 9.08 -15.88 8.85
C GLU A 202 9.15 -14.37 9.11
N GLY A 203 8.01 -13.71 9.29
CA GLY A 203 7.96 -12.26 9.60
C GLY A 203 8.61 -11.92 10.94
N LEU A 204 8.42 -12.78 11.95
CA LEU A 204 9.06 -12.62 13.25
C LEU A 204 10.56 -12.91 13.20
N ALA A 205 10.99 -13.91 12.43
CA ALA A 205 12.41 -14.20 12.22
C ALA A 205 13.13 -13.05 11.51
N ASP A 206 12.50 -12.43 10.50
CA ASP A 206 13.04 -11.24 9.84
C ASP A 206 13.15 -10.04 10.82
N ALA A 207 12.16 -9.85 11.68
CA ALA A 207 12.20 -8.79 12.69
C ALA A 207 13.34 -9.04 13.70
N ALA A 208 13.52 -10.28 14.16
CA ALA A 208 14.61 -10.66 15.04
C ALA A 208 15.98 -10.42 14.40
N SER A 209 16.16 -10.81 13.12
CA SER A 209 17.40 -10.59 12.39
C SER A 209 17.75 -9.10 12.20
N LEU A 210 16.76 -8.23 12.08
CA LEU A 210 16.98 -6.78 12.04
C LEU A 210 17.45 -6.25 13.40
N LEU A 211 16.89 -6.75 14.49
CA LEU A 211 17.30 -6.36 15.85
C LEU A 211 18.74 -6.82 16.15
N ASP A 212 19.10 -8.05 15.75
CA ASP A 212 20.47 -8.57 15.89
C ASP A 212 21.46 -7.71 15.11
N ASN A 213 21.18 -7.38 13.83
CA ASN A 213 22.04 -6.51 13.03
C ASN A 213 22.21 -5.10 13.63
N ILE A 214 21.17 -4.58 14.29
CA ILE A 214 21.25 -3.28 14.98
C ILE A 214 22.08 -3.40 16.25
N ALA A 215 21.93 -4.47 17.01
CA ALA A 215 22.72 -4.72 18.21
C ALA A 215 24.21 -4.84 17.86
N ASP A 216 24.55 -5.54 16.78
CA ASP A 216 25.93 -5.67 16.26
C ASP A 216 26.50 -4.33 15.80
N PHE A 217 25.67 -3.44 15.24
CA PHE A 217 26.11 -2.10 14.81
C PHE A 217 26.36 -1.15 16.00
N LEU A 218 25.71 -1.40 17.14
CA LEU A 218 25.81 -0.55 18.36
C LEU A 218 26.86 -1.07 19.34
N SER A 219 27.40 -2.25 19.15
CA SER A 219 28.48 -2.84 19.94
C SER A 219 29.86 -2.49 19.40
#